data_14f5727436ed429df2118645fa7f1340
#
_entry.id   14f5727436ed429df2118645fa7f1340
#
_cell.length_a   1.000
_cell.length_b   1.000
_cell.length_c   1.000
_cell.angle_alpha   90.00
_cell.angle_beta   90.00
_cell.angle_gamma   90.00
#
_symmetry.space_group_name_H-M   'P 1'
#
loop_
_entity.id
_entity.type
_entity.pdbx_description
1 polymer ?
#
loop_
_entity_poly.entity_id
_entity_poly.type
_entity_poly.pdbx_seq_one_letter_code
_entity_poly.pdbx_strand_id
1 'polypeptide(L)'
;PQLPLTGGNYTNMASNYCAGNDSVFHFLEDVLTEVIQLFPSKYIHIGGDEVDKTSWKQCSKCQQRIRKENLNDVDELQSYFIKRIEKFVTSKKRKIIGWDEILEGGLAPDATVMSWRGEAGGIAAATMKHDVVMTPGNPVYFDHYQGDPASEPIAIGGFNTLKKVYDYEPLPKELTETEASYVLGAQANLWTEYVT
;
A
#
# COMPACT_ATOMS: atom_id res chain seq x y z
N PRO A 1 -9.94 25.67 7.29
CA PRO A 1 -11.05 24.91 6.75
C PRO A 1 -10.90 23.46 7.25
N GLN A 2 -11.80 23.05 8.14
CA GLN A 2 -11.89 21.65 8.54
C GLN A 2 -12.40 20.88 7.33
N LEU A 3 -11.63 19.92 6.84
CA LEU A 3 -12.14 18.89 5.94
C LEU A 3 -13.23 18.13 6.69
N PRO A 4 -14.41 17.89 6.10
CA PRO A 4 -15.45 17.10 6.77
C PRO A 4 -14.94 15.68 6.96
N LEU A 5 -14.76 15.28 8.23
CA LEU A 5 -14.33 13.94 8.65
C LEU A 5 -15.45 12.88 8.52
N THR A 6 -16.54 13.19 7.87
CA THR A 6 -17.66 12.26 7.72
C THR A 6 -18.04 12.14 6.27
N GLY A 7 -17.82 10.96 5.71
CA GLY A 7 -18.55 10.32 4.62
C GLY A 7 -19.17 11.21 3.54
N GLY A 8 -18.47 12.23 3.09
CA GLY A 8 -18.87 12.96 1.89
C GLY A 8 -18.76 12.00 0.70
N ASN A 9 -19.83 11.93 -0.12
CA ASN A 9 -19.77 11.26 -1.40
C ASN A 9 -18.70 11.88 -2.28
N TYR A 10 -17.47 11.36 -2.22
CA TYR A 10 -16.36 11.70 -3.12
C TYR A 10 -16.55 11.13 -4.54
N THR A 11 -17.78 10.79 -4.91
CA THR A 11 -18.14 10.08 -6.15
C THR A 11 -17.77 10.82 -7.45
N ASN A 12 -17.21 12.03 -7.37
CA ASN A 12 -16.84 12.82 -8.56
C ASN A 12 -15.39 13.33 -8.55
N MET A 13 -14.57 12.96 -7.59
CA MET A 13 -13.14 13.31 -7.61
C MET A 13 -12.32 12.07 -7.96
N ALA A 14 -11.52 12.18 -9.02
CA ALA A 14 -10.50 11.17 -9.27
C ALA A 14 -9.60 11.08 -8.03
N SER A 15 -9.63 9.94 -7.34
CA SER A 15 -8.88 9.71 -6.08
C SER A 15 -7.41 9.40 -6.33
N ASN A 16 -6.98 9.30 -7.59
CA ASN A 16 -5.64 8.89 -7.98
C ASN A 16 -5.01 9.82 -9.01
N TYR A 17 -3.70 9.84 -9.05
CA TYR A 17 -2.92 10.58 -10.03
C TYR A 17 -3.08 10.02 -11.45
N CYS A 18 -2.98 10.89 -12.45
CA CYS A 18 -2.99 10.49 -13.85
C CYS A 18 -1.64 9.84 -14.23
N ALA A 19 -1.59 8.51 -14.34
CA ALA A 19 -0.40 7.75 -14.69
C ALA A 19 0.15 8.04 -16.11
N GLY A 20 -0.67 8.66 -16.98
CA GLY A 20 -0.27 9.10 -18.31
C GLY A 20 0.39 10.48 -18.37
N ASN A 21 0.40 11.24 -17.26
CA ASN A 21 0.91 12.60 -17.23
C ASN A 21 2.29 12.68 -16.55
N ASP A 22 3.33 13.03 -17.32
CA ASP A 22 4.69 13.12 -16.80
C ASP A 22 4.88 14.19 -15.71
N SER A 23 4.10 15.27 -15.74
CA SER A 23 4.15 16.30 -14.70
C SER A 23 3.77 15.77 -13.30
N VAL A 24 2.97 14.71 -13.23
CA VAL A 24 2.65 14.04 -11.97
C VAL A 24 3.90 13.41 -11.35
N PHE A 25 4.70 12.75 -12.17
CA PHE A 25 5.93 12.13 -11.70
C PHE A 25 6.95 13.18 -11.21
N HIS A 26 7.12 14.28 -11.96
CA HIS A 26 7.99 15.37 -11.51
C HIS A 26 7.54 15.96 -10.18
N PHE A 27 6.25 16.21 -10.03
CA PHE A 27 5.68 16.67 -8.77
C PHE A 27 5.96 15.70 -7.61
N LEU A 28 5.74 14.39 -7.84
CA LEU A 28 6.00 13.37 -6.81
C LEU A 28 7.50 13.22 -6.51
N GLU A 29 8.36 13.34 -7.50
CA GLU A 29 9.82 13.35 -7.33
C GLU A 29 10.28 14.53 -6.46
N ASP A 30 9.69 15.72 -6.65
CA ASP A 30 9.95 16.90 -5.83
C ASP A 30 9.50 16.67 -4.38
N VAL A 31 8.26 16.19 -4.16
CA VAL A 31 7.73 15.85 -2.83
C VAL A 31 8.61 14.79 -2.15
N LEU A 32 8.93 13.71 -2.85
CA LEU A 32 9.77 12.64 -2.30
C LEU A 32 11.18 13.12 -1.98
N THR A 33 11.71 14.09 -2.72
CA THR A 33 13.01 14.69 -2.42
C THR A 33 13.00 15.40 -1.07
N GLU A 34 11.95 16.17 -0.77
CA GLU A 34 11.79 16.82 0.54
C GLU A 34 11.60 15.78 1.67
N VAL A 35 10.74 14.80 1.45
CA VAL A 35 10.50 13.72 2.43
C VAL A 35 11.80 12.98 2.77
N ILE A 36 12.60 12.63 1.77
CA ILE A 36 13.88 11.91 1.96
C ILE A 36 14.90 12.76 2.75
N GLN A 37 14.85 14.08 2.60
CA GLN A 37 15.71 14.98 3.39
C GLN A 37 15.29 15.07 4.86
N LEU A 38 13.98 15.02 5.13
CA LEU A 38 13.43 15.10 6.48
C LEU A 38 13.51 13.78 7.24
N PHE A 39 13.37 12.66 6.54
CA PHE A 39 13.32 11.33 7.14
C PHE A 39 14.47 10.46 6.68
N PRO A 40 15.41 10.09 7.57
CA PRO A 40 16.61 9.32 7.20
C PRO A 40 16.35 7.82 7.02
N SER A 41 15.10 7.37 7.03
CA SER A 41 14.73 5.96 6.89
C SER A 41 15.25 5.35 5.60
N LYS A 42 15.65 4.07 5.66
CA LYS A 42 15.96 3.26 4.48
C LYS A 42 14.75 3.08 3.57
N TYR A 43 13.56 3.01 4.15
CA TYR A 43 12.30 2.77 3.45
C TYR A 43 11.49 4.04 3.31
N ILE A 44 10.86 4.20 2.15
CA ILE A 44 9.86 5.24 1.87
C ILE A 44 8.56 4.52 1.52
N HIS A 45 7.53 4.70 2.34
CA HIS A 45 6.22 4.13 2.07
C HIS A 45 5.51 4.97 1.00
N ILE A 46 5.09 4.31 -0.08
CA ILE A 46 4.50 4.98 -1.26
C ILE A 46 3.01 4.73 -1.41
N GLY A 47 2.36 4.05 -0.45
CA GLY A 47 0.95 3.68 -0.54
C GLY A 47 0.71 2.58 -1.57
N GLY A 48 -0.14 2.86 -2.54
CA GLY A 48 -0.48 1.94 -3.64
C GLY A 48 -1.80 1.21 -3.43
N ASP A 49 -2.48 1.47 -2.32
CA ASP A 49 -3.73 0.87 -1.90
C ASP A 49 -4.95 1.46 -2.61
N GLU A 50 -5.98 0.65 -2.74
CA GLU A 50 -7.36 1.02 -3.10
C GLU A 50 -7.49 1.94 -4.34
N VAL A 51 -6.64 1.78 -5.33
CA VAL A 51 -6.63 2.62 -6.54
C VAL A 51 -7.87 2.33 -7.39
N ASP A 52 -8.80 3.29 -7.49
CA ASP A 52 -9.89 3.22 -8.46
C ASP A 52 -9.36 3.45 -9.88
N LYS A 53 -9.17 2.36 -10.61
CA LYS A 53 -8.64 2.37 -11.97
C LYS A 53 -9.67 2.77 -13.04
N THR A 54 -10.90 3.05 -12.65
CA THR A 54 -11.99 3.46 -13.59
C THR A 54 -11.62 4.73 -14.33
N SER A 55 -11.06 5.70 -13.62
CA SER A 55 -10.60 6.96 -14.22
C SER A 55 -9.47 6.75 -15.25
N TRP A 56 -8.57 5.79 -15.02
CA TRP A 56 -7.50 5.48 -15.96
C TRP A 56 -8.00 4.81 -17.23
N LYS A 57 -9.06 3.99 -17.15
CA LYS A 57 -9.69 3.36 -18.32
C LYS A 57 -10.27 4.40 -19.27
N GLN A 58 -10.74 5.54 -18.76
CA GLN A 58 -11.38 6.61 -19.51
C GLN A 58 -10.40 7.75 -19.89
N CYS A 59 -9.27 7.86 -19.23
CA CYS A 59 -8.31 8.93 -19.44
C CYS A 59 -7.48 8.72 -20.71
N SER A 60 -7.57 9.64 -21.67
CA SER A 60 -6.83 9.55 -22.94
C SER A 60 -5.31 9.49 -22.76
N LYS A 61 -4.75 10.23 -21.79
CA LYS A 61 -3.31 10.20 -21.46
C LYS A 61 -2.88 8.85 -20.90
N CYS A 62 -3.69 8.25 -20.00
CA CYS A 62 -3.42 6.92 -19.44
C CYS A 62 -3.48 5.85 -20.53
N GLN A 63 -4.49 5.90 -21.41
CA GLN A 63 -4.61 4.98 -22.54
C GLN A 63 -3.47 5.16 -23.55
N GLN A 64 -3.01 6.38 -23.78
CA GLN A 64 -1.82 6.63 -24.60
C GLN A 64 -0.55 6.04 -23.97
N ARG A 65 -0.40 6.15 -22.64
CA ARG A 65 0.72 5.58 -21.90
C ARG A 65 0.73 4.05 -21.99
N ILE A 66 -0.43 3.41 -21.80
CA ILE A 66 -0.58 1.95 -21.96
C ILE A 66 -0.06 1.51 -23.35
N ARG A 67 -0.49 2.16 -24.41
CA ARG A 67 -0.02 1.84 -25.78
C ARG A 67 1.46 2.10 -25.98
N LYS A 68 1.97 3.23 -25.46
CA LYS A 68 3.38 3.63 -25.63
C LYS A 68 4.34 2.67 -24.93
N GLU A 69 3.98 2.21 -23.75
CA GLU A 69 4.82 1.32 -22.92
C GLU A 69 4.51 -0.17 -23.18
N ASN A 70 3.61 -0.49 -24.14
CA ASN A 70 3.16 -1.86 -24.47
C ASN A 70 2.60 -2.61 -23.26
N LEU A 71 1.80 -1.92 -22.44
CA LEU A 71 1.12 -2.51 -21.29
C LEU A 71 -0.18 -3.15 -21.75
N ASN A 72 -0.61 -4.22 -21.05
CA ASN A 72 -1.84 -4.94 -21.39
C ASN A 72 -3.09 -4.24 -20.89
N ASP A 73 -3.01 -3.64 -19.68
CA ASP A 73 -4.18 -3.10 -18.99
C ASP A 73 -3.81 -2.00 -17.96
N VAL A 74 -4.78 -1.63 -17.14
CA VAL A 74 -4.61 -0.62 -16.08
C VAL A 74 -3.88 -1.17 -14.84
N ASP A 75 -3.83 -2.48 -14.64
CA ASP A 75 -3.06 -3.09 -13.56
C ASP A 75 -1.56 -3.00 -13.88
N GLU A 76 -1.18 -3.28 -15.12
CA GLU A 76 0.18 -3.02 -15.58
C GLU A 76 0.53 -1.53 -15.63
N LEU A 77 -0.47 -0.66 -15.82
CA LEU A 77 -0.25 0.80 -15.71
C LEU A 77 0.05 1.20 -14.26
N GLN A 78 -0.59 0.59 -13.26
CA GLN A 78 -0.23 0.76 -11.85
C GLN A 78 1.20 0.28 -11.60
N SER A 79 1.54 -0.91 -12.07
CA SER A 79 2.91 -1.45 -11.98
C SER A 79 3.94 -0.50 -12.62
N TYR A 80 3.64 0.04 -13.80
CA TYR A 80 4.48 1.06 -14.45
C TYR A 80 4.67 2.28 -13.56
N PHE A 81 3.58 2.79 -12.96
CA PHE A 81 3.64 3.94 -12.04
C PHE A 81 4.58 3.65 -10.85
N ILE A 82 4.38 2.52 -10.19
CA ILE A 82 5.18 2.10 -9.04
C ILE A 82 6.65 1.92 -9.42
N LYS A 83 6.94 1.23 -10.53
CA LYS A 83 8.32 1.02 -11.02
C LYS A 83 9.03 2.34 -11.35
N ARG A 84 8.30 3.32 -11.86
CA ARG A 84 8.88 4.63 -12.14
C ARG A 84 9.24 5.39 -10.85
N ILE A 85 8.38 5.34 -9.83
CA ILE A 85 8.66 5.91 -8.51
C ILE A 85 9.80 5.15 -7.82
N GLU A 86 9.80 3.81 -7.88
CA GLU A 86 10.90 3.00 -7.36
C GLU A 86 12.25 3.42 -7.94
N LYS A 87 12.33 3.55 -9.27
CA LYS A 87 13.56 3.99 -9.94
C LYS A 87 14.08 5.31 -9.38
N PHE A 88 13.18 6.27 -9.13
CA PHE A 88 13.55 7.54 -8.52
C PHE A 88 14.04 7.35 -7.08
N VAL A 89 13.29 6.65 -6.23
CA VAL A 89 13.62 6.41 -4.82
C VAL A 89 14.94 5.65 -4.67
N THR A 90 15.17 4.65 -5.52
CA THR A 90 16.43 3.88 -5.58
C THR A 90 17.62 4.76 -5.99
N SER A 91 17.43 5.71 -6.89
CA SER A 91 18.47 6.69 -7.25
C SER A 91 18.92 7.55 -6.06
N LYS A 92 18.05 7.70 -5.07
CA LYS A 92 18.31 8.38 -3.78
C LYS A 92 18.85 7.42 -2.70
N LYS A 93 19.20 6.19 -3.04
CA LYS A 93 19.68 5.14 -2.12
C LYS A 93 18.66 4.78 -1.03
N ARG A 94 17.40 4.77 -1.37
CA ARG A 94 16.29 4.33 -0.54
C ARG A 94 15.58 3.17 -1.21
N LYS A 95 14.78 2.41 -0.44
CA LYS A 95 13.87 1.36 -0.93
C LYS A 95 12.43 1.83 -0.80
N ILE A 96 11.58 1.43 -1.72
CA ILE A 96 10.14 1.62 -1.55
C ILE A 96 9.56 0.50 -0.68
N ILE A 97 8.50 0.85 0.03
CA ILE A 97 7.55 -0.10 0.62
C ILE A 97 6.15 0.35 0.25
N GLY A 98 5.27 -0.57 -0.09
CA GLY A 98 3.89 -0.26 -0.43
C GLY A 98 2.93 -1.34 0.03
N TRP A 99 1.64 -1.00 0.07
CA TRP A 99 0.58 -1.94 0.38
C TRP A 99 0.53 -3.06 -0.65
N ASP A 100 -0.04 -4.20 -0.31
CA ASP A 100 0.06 -5.41 -1.14
C ASP A 100 -0.61 -5.31 -2.53
N GLU A 101 -1.39 -4.27 -2.80
CA GLU A 101 -1.88 -3.96 -4.16
C GLU A 101 -0.76 -3.63 -5.16
N ILE A 102 0.45 -3.28 -4.70
CA ILE A 102 1.59 -3.08 -5.62
C ILE A 102 2.04 -4.37 -6.30
N LEU A 103 1.54 -5.54 -5.87
CA LEU A 103 1.70 -6.81 -6.57
C LEU A 103 0.94 -6.86 -7.90
N GLU A 104 -0.15 -6.09 -8.01
CA GLU A 104 -1.02 -6.09 -9.18
C GLU A 104 -0.30 -5.56 -10.42
N GLY A 105 -0.42 -6.27 -11.56
CA GLY A 105 0.27 -5.91 -12.80
C GLY A 105 1.79 -6.12 -12.79
N GLY A 106 2.34 -6.70 -11.72
CA GLY A 106 3.75 -7.06 -11.59
C GLY A 106 4.55 -6.14 -10.67
N LEU A 107 5.14 -6.74 -9.64
CA LEU A 107 5.90 -6.05 -8.60
C LEU A 107 7.15 -5.34 -9.15
N ALA A 108 7.48 -4.20 -8.58
CA ALA A 108 8.74 -3.49 -8.88
C ALA A 108 9.94 -4.25 -8.27
N PRO A 109 11.12 -4.28 -8.93
CA PRO A 109 12.20 -5.23 -8.64
C PRO A 109 12.72 -5.26 -7.19
N ASP A 110 12.80 -4.10 -6.54
CA ASP A 110 13.36 -3.98 -5.18
C ASP A 110 12.30 -3.58 -4.14
N ALA A 111 11.00 -3.63 -4.50
CA ALA A 111 9.92 -3.22 -3.63
C ALA A 111 9.77 -4.16 -2.43
N THR A 112 9.51 -3.58 -1.27
CA THR A 112 9.06 -4.28 -0.08
C THR A 112 7.53 -4.21 -0.02
N VAL A 113 6.88 -5.31 0.32
CA VAL A 113 5.41 -5.42 0.36
C VAL A 113 4.92 -5.35 1.81
N MET A 114 3.94 -4.50 2.07
CA MET A 114 3.21 -4.47 3.34
C MET A 114 1.84 -5.12 3.15
N SER A 115 1.68 -6.33 3.71
CA SER A 115 0.51 -7.19 3.45
C SER A 115 -0.59 -6.89 4.47
N TRP A 116 -1.62 -6.11 4.05
CA TRP A 116 -2.70 -5.66 4.94
C TRP A 116 -4.05 -6.36 4.68
N ARG A 117 -4.30 -6.80 3.45
CA ARG A 117 -5.55 -7.50 3.07
C ARG A 117 -5.60 -8.95 3.58
N GLY A 118 -4.63 -9.35 4.39
CA GLY A 118 -4.42 -10.68 4.92
C GLY A 118 -2.98 -11.12 4.68
N GLU A 119 -2.73 -12.43 4.75
CA GLU A 119 -1.37 -12.98 4.59
C GLU A 119 -1.02 -13.32 3.13
N ALA A 120 -2.02 -13.47 2.27
CA ALA A 120 -1.81 -13.94 0.89
C ALA A 120 -0.85 -13.07 0.07
N GLY A 121 -0.95 -11.74 0.21
CA GLY A 121 -0.03 -10.80 -0.45
C GLY A 121 1.41 -10.97 0.04
N GLY A 122 1.59 -11.15 1.35
CA GLY A 122 2.89 -11.40 1.95
C GLY A 122 3.50 -12.72 1.50
N ILE A 123 2.69 -13.79 1.48
CA ILE A 123 3.12 -15.11 0.97
C ILE A 123 3.58 -14.97 -0.49
N ALA A 124 2.78 -14.32 -1.34
CA ALA A 124 3.11 -14.14 -2.76
C ALA A 124 4.42 -13.36 -2.93
N ALA A 125 4.62 -12.27 -2.18
CA ALA A 125 5.84 -11.46 -2.24
C ALA A 125 7.07 -12.24 -1.75
N ALA A 126 6.98 -12.94 -0.61
CA ALA A 126 8.06 -13.76 -0.07
C ALA A 126 8.47 -14.89 -1.03
N THR A 127 7.50 -15.55 -1.67
CA THR A 127 7.76 -16.56 -2.71
C THR A 127 8.48 -15.96 -3.93
N MET A 128 8.23 -14.70 -4.26
CA MET A 128 8.97 -13.96 -5.28
C MET A 128 10.31 -13.38 -4.77
N LYS A 129 10.70 -13.69 -3.54
CA LYS A 129 11.94 -13.23 -2.89
C LYS A 129 11.99 -11.73 -2.64
N HIS A 130 10.84 -11.13 -2.34
CA HIS A 130 10.72 -9.75 -1.90
C HIS A 130 10.55 -9.65 -0.39
N ASP A 131 11.18 -8.64 0.22
CA ASP A 131 11.00 -8.32 1.63
C ASP A 131 9.51 -8.04 1.93
N VAL A 132 9.01 -8.51 3.06
CA VAL A 132 7.60 -8.40 3.47
C VAL A 132 7.50 -7.90 4.90
N VAL A 133 6.54 -7.01 5.15
CA VAL A 133 6.04 -6.69 6.49
C VAL A 133 4.59 -7.17 6.57
N MET A 134 4.29 -8.05 7.52
CA MET A 134 2.95 -8.56 7.76
C MET A 134 2.16 -7.56 8.61
N THR A 135 1.06 -7.07 8.08
CA THR A 135 0.19 -6.11 8.78
C THR A 135 -1.29 -6.36 8.49
N PRO A 136 -1.76 -7.64 8.57
CA PRO A 136 -3.13 -7.95 8.20
C PRO A 136 -4.14 -7.22 9.10
N GLY A 137 -5.18 -6.66 8.48
CA GLY A 137 -6.22 -5.93 9.19
C GLY A 137 -6.86 -6.74 10.33
N ASN A 138 -6.98 -8.05 10.15
CA ASN A 138 -7.26 -9.00 11.22
C ASN A 138 -6.02 -9.90 11.41
N PRO A 139 -5.25 -9.79 12.54
CA PRO A 139 -5.67 -9.16 13.80
C PRO A 139 -4.96 -7.85 14.19
N VAL A 140 -4.19 -7.18 13.31
CA VAL A 140 -3.27 -6.12 13.77
C VAL A 140 -3.69 -4.70 13.41
N TYR A 141 -4.97 -4.47 13.07
CA TYR A 141 -5.56 -3.12 13.02
C TYR A 141 -6.19 -2.78 14.37
N PHE A 142 -5.61 -1.81 15.06
CA PHE A 142 -5.99 -1.43 16.43
C PHE A 142 -7.14 -0.42 16.50
N ASP A 143 -7.52 0.11 15.35
CA ASP A 143 -8.72 0.92 15.13
C ASP A 143 -10.01 0.09 14.99
N HIS A 144 -9.89 -1.25 15.00
CA HIS A 144 -11.04 -2.17 15.06
C HIS A 144 -11.58 -2.33 16.48
N TYR A 145 -12.84 -2.73 16.61
CA TYR A 145 -13.43 -3.07 17.90
C TYR A 145 -12.63 -4.18 18.60
N GLN A 146 -12.45 -4.03 19.92
CA GLN A 146 -11.74 -5.01 20.75
C GLN A 146 -12.68 -5.81 21.64
N GLY A 147 -13.90 -5.30 21.90
CA GLY A 147 -14.98 -5.89 22.67
C GLY A 147 -16.34 -5.72 21.98
N ASP A 148 -17.41 -5.66 22.79
CA ASP A 148 -18.76 -5.45 22.28
C ASP A 148 -18.89 -4.02 21.72
N PRO A 149 -19.22 -3.83 20.44
CA PRO A 149 -19.42 -2.51 19.84
C PRO A 149 -20.45 -1.64 20.55
N ALA A 150 -21.41 -2.23 21.26
CA ALA A 150 -22.40 -1.49 22.03
C ALA A 150 -21.81 -0.79 23.27
N SER A 151 -20.64 -1.24 23.73
CA SER A 151 -19.95 -0.73 24.92
C SER A 151 -18.67 0.04 24.62
N GLU A 152 -18.27 0.12 23.36
CA GLU A 152 -17.04 0.80 22.93
C GLU A 152 -17.34 2.10 22.17
N PRO A 153 -16.39 3.04 22.12
CA PRO A 153 -16.45 4.17 21.18
C PRO A 153 -16.60 3.69 19.73
N ILE A 154 -17.15 4.55 18.87
CA ILE A 154 -17.28 4.22 17.44
C ILE A 154 -15.90 3.91 16.85
N ALA A 155 -15.82 2.78 16.15
CA ALA A 155 -14.68 2.36 15.37
C ALA A 155 -15.09 2.11 13.90
N ILE A 156 -14.13 1.91 13.01
CA ILE A 156 -14.42 1.65 11.59
C ILE A 156 -15.16 0.32 11.37
N GLY A 157 -15.05 -0.60 12.32
CA GLY A 157 -15.61 -1.95 12.24
C GLY A 157 -14.59 -3.00 12.66
N GLY A 158 -14.73 -4.21 12.14
CA GLY A 158 -13.82 -5.31 12.45
C GLY A 158 -13.93 -5.79 13.90
N PHE A 159 -13.10 -6.77 14.29
CA PHE A 159 -13.06 -7.27 15.67
C PHE A 159 -11.70 -7.90 15.96
N ASN A 160 -10.84 -7.17 16.66
CA ASN A 160 -9.46 -7.57 16.98
C ASN A 160 -9.24 -7.52 18.49
N THR A 161 -9.48 -8.63 19.18
CA THR A 161 -9.22 -8.72 20.62
C THR A 161 -7.73 -8.75 20.92
N LEU A 162 -7.35 -8.31 22.14
CA LEU A 162 -5.98 -8.44 22.64
C LEU A 162 -5.43 -9.88 22.49
N LYS A 163 -6.28 -10.89 22.73
CA LYS A 163 -5.89 -12.29 22.58
C LYS A 163 -5.53 -12.63 21.13
N LYS A 164 -6.31 -12.17 20.14
CA LYS A 164 -6.00 -12.39 18.73
C LYS A 164 -4.67 -11.77 18.32
N VAL A 165 -4.40 -10.55 18.79
CA VAL A 165 -3.13 -9.87 18.53
C VAL A 165 -1.97 -10.62 19.19
N TYR A 166 -2.12 -11.05 20.43
CA TYR A 166 -1.09 -11.80 21.15
C TYR A 166 -0.77 -13.16 20.53
N ASP A 167 -1.79 -13.84 20.03
CA ASP A 167 -1.64 -15.18 19.43
C ASP A 167 -1.20 -15.11 17.95
N TYR A 168 -1.10 -13.93 17.35
CA TYR A 168 -0.73 -13.79 15.95
C TYR A 168 0.71 -14.18 15.70
N GLU A 169 0.92 -15.14 14.81
CA GLU A 169 2.22 -15.56 14.31
C GLU A 169 2.44 -14.96 12.90
N PRO A 170 3.39 -14.03 12.73
CA PRO A 170 3.58 -13.35 11.44
C PRO A 170 4.29 -14.18 10.38
N LEU A 171 4.73 -15.39 10.69
CA LEU A 171 5.34 -16.31 9.73
C LEU A 171 4.30 -17.33 9.25
N PRO A 172 3.71 -17.16 8.06
CA PRO A 172 2.77 -18.13 7.49
C PRO A 172 3.42 -19.51 7.35
N LYS A 173 2.68 -20.54 7.73
CA LYS A 173 3.16 -21.94 7.68
C LYS A 173 3.34 -22.48 6.25
N GLU A 174 2.77 -21.79 5.28
CA GLU A 174 2.86 -22.08 3.86
C GLU A 174 4.24 -21.77 3.28
N LEU A 175 5.00 -20.90 3.92
CA LEU A 175 6.34 -20.52 3.47
C LEU A 175 7.38 -21.57 3.83
N THR A 176 8.26 -21.86 2.89
CA THR A 176 9.49 -22.60 3.17
C THR A 176 10.42 -21.75 4.05
N GLU A 177 11.41 -22.38 4.69
CA GLU A 177 12.41 -21.71 5.52
C GLU A 177 13.13 -20.57 4.75
N THR A 178 13.42 -20.80 3.46
CA THR A 178 14.04 -19.79 2.60
C THR A 178 13.11 -18.62 2.33
N GLU A 179 11.84 -18.87 2.03
CA GLU A 179 10.84 -17.83 1.78
C GLU A 179 10.51 -17.06 3.06
N ALA A 180 10.41 -17.74 4.20
CA ALA A 180 10.20 -17.11 5.50
C ALA A 180 11.29 -16.09 5.86
N SER A 181 12.52 -16.24 5.35
CA SER A 181 13.60 -15.29 5.56
C SER A 181 13.35 -13.90 4.96
N TYR A 182 12.41 -13.79 4.03
CA TYR A 182 11.97 -12.50 3.46
C TYR A 182 10.93 -11.78 4.32
N VAL A 183 10.32 -12.45 5.30
CA VAL A 183 9.40 -11.81 6.24
C VAL A 183 10.20 -11.06 7.30
N LEU A 184 10.23 -9.74 7.21
CA LEU A 184 10.98 -8.87 8.11
C LEU A 184 10.37 -8.79 9.51
N GLY A 185 9.08 -9.12 9.64
CA GLY A 185 8.30 -9.06 10.86
C GLY A 185 6.88 -8.57 10.63
N ALA A 186 6.25 -8.08 11.69
CA ALA A 186 4.90 -7.54 11.66
C ALA A 186 4.83 -6.08 12.08
N GLN A 187 3.77 -5.41 11.64
CA GLN A 187 3.40 -4.06 12.06
C GLN A 187 1.92 -4.03 12.40
N ALA A 188 1.55 -3.26 13.41
CA ALA A 188 0.18 -2.92 13.70
C ALA A 188 -0.16 -1.53 13.17
N ASN A 189 -1.41 -1.32 12.77
CA ASN A 189 -1.91 -0.04 12.31
C ASN A 189 -2.98 0.49 13.28
N LEU A 190 -2.95 1.80 13.53
CA LEU A 190 -3.99 2.54 14.24
C LEU A 190 -4.41 3.70 13.35
N TRP A 191 -5.44 3.50 12.55
CA TRP A 191 -6.02 4.54 11.71
C TRP A 191 -6.86 5.49 12.56
N THR A 192 -6.86 6.76 12.22
CA THR A 192 -7.34 7.81 13.15
C THR A 192 -8.68 8.41 12.76
N GLU A 193 -9.42 7.83 11.83
CA GLU A 193 -10.71 8.34 11.37
C GLU A 193 -11.73 8.49 12.50
N TYR A 194 -11.66 7.62 13.51
CA TYR A 194 -12.58 7.59 14.66
C TYR A 194 -11.88 7.86 16.01
N VAL A 195 -10.59 8.18 15.99
CA VAL A 195 -9.87 8.57 17.21
C VAL A 195 -10.17 10.03 17.52
N THR A 196 -10.73 10.30 18.73
CA THR A 196 -11.11 11.64 19.21
C THR A 196 -10.25 12.09 20.37
#